data_f8ffb39ae24da6c3311fdf2ba0072329
#
_entry.id   f8ffb39ae24da6c3311fdf2ba0072329
#
_cell.length_a   1.000
_cell.length_b   1.000
_cell.length_c   1.000
_cell.angle_alpha   90.00
_cell.angle_beta   90.00
_cell.angle_gamma   90.00
#
_symmetry.space_group_name_H-M   'P 1'
#
loop_
_entity.id
_entity.type
_entity.pdbx_description
1 polymer ?
#
loop_
_entity_poly.entity_id
_entity_poly.type
_entity_poly.pdbx_seq_one_letter_code
_entity_poly.pdbx_strand_id
1 'polypeptide(L)'
;MTPGAPASCRPLSGKTRLPPARMPALPDSLTRFALEGKGQLAVARRNCFNPRVDAFLQAAIDEARKGLAEGGIPIGSVLVLDGRIIGRGHNRRVQQGSVIHHAEMNCLENAGRLKAPVYQRGVLYSTLSPCPMCSGAILLYKIPRVVIGVNVTFQGPEAYVRSHGVEVEVLNDPTCIQLMRDFIKARPELWNEDIGV
;
A
#
# COMPACT_ATOMS: atom_id res chain seq x y z
N MET A 1 -6.55 -64.85 -8.13
CA MET A 1 -5.94 -63.54 -8.04
C MET A 1 -7.04 -62.55 -7.70
N THR A 2 -7.16 -62.15 -6.45
CA THR A 2 -8.16 -61.22 -5.92
C THR A 2 -7.58 -59.78 -5.91
N PRO A 3 -8.27 -58.73 -6.35
CA PRO A 3 -7.78 -57.37 -6.34
C PRO A 3 -7.84 -56.77 -4.93
N GLY A 4 -6.75 -56.11 -4.52
CA GLY A 4 -6.58 -55.50 -3.22
C GLY A 4 -7.47 -54.26 -3.02
N ALA A 5 -7.92 -54.11 -1.77
CA ALA A 5 -8.74 -52.99 -1.31
C ALA A 5 -7.99 -51.64 -1.27
N PRO A 6 -8.65 -50.49 -1.48
CA PRO A 6 -8.00 -49.17 -1.41
C PRO A 6 -7.73 -48.75 0.04
N ALA A 7 -6.57 -48.08 0.22
CA ALA A 7 -6.13 -47.55 1.50
C ALA A 7 -7.08 -46.48 2.05
N SER A 8 -7.51 -46.65 3.30
CA SER A 8 -8.36 -45.69 4.00
C SER A 8 -7.59 -44.40 4.35
N CYS A 9 -8.06 -43.26 3.90
CA CYS A 9 -7.61 -41.95 4.38
C CYS A 9 -8.02 -41.77 5.85
N ARG A 10 -7.04 -41.63 6.74
CA ARG A 10 -7.27 -41.19 8.13
C ARG A 10 -7.49 -39.65 8.14
N PRO A 11 -8.45 -39.14 8.87
CA PRO A 11 -8.58 -37.71 9.05
C PRO A 11 -7.50 -37.18 9.99
N LEU A 12 -6.79 -36.14 9.58
CA LEU A 12 -5.88 -35.35 10.44
C LEU A 12 -6.73 -34.53 11.43
N SER A 13 -6.87 -35.06 12.64
CA SER A 13 -7.37 -34.31 13.81
C SER A 13 -6.23 -33.47 14.39
N GLY A 14 -6.43 -32.17 14.51
CA GLY A 14 -5.51 -31.30 15.23
C GLY A 14 -5.40 -29.88 14.67
N LYS A 15 -6.52 -29.19 14.44
CA LYS A 15 -6.49 -27.73 14.28
C LYS A 15 -6.54 -27.06 15.66
N THR A 16 -5.39 -26.82 16.27
CA THR A 16 -5.26 -25.87 17.36
C THR A 16 -5.57 -24.47 16.82
N ARG A 17 -6.74 -23.94 17.14
CA ARG A 17 -7.07 -22.52 16.92
C ARG A 17 -6.18 -21.70 17.85
N LEU A 18 -5.30 -20.88 17.27
CA LEU A 18 -4.66 -19.80 18.01
C LEU A 18 -5.74 -18.81 18.48
N PRO A 19 -5.68 -18.34 19.72
CA PRO A 19 -6.61 -17.33 20.21
C PRO A 19 -6.43 -16.02 19.42
N PRO A 20 -7.49 -15.25 19.17
CA PRO A 20 -7.38 -13.96 18.50
C PRO A 20 -6.50 -13.03 19.33
N ALA A 21 -5.51 -12.41 18.68
CA ALA A 21 -4.67 -11.38 19.27
C ALA A 21 -5.56 -10.25 19.81
N ARG A 22 -5.47 -9.94 21.11
CA ARG A 22 -6.14 -8.79 21.72
C ARG A 22 -5.52 -7.52 21.15
N MET A 23 -6.29 -6.79 20.36
CA MET A 23 -5.93 -5.42 19.94
C MET A 23 -6.00 -4.51 21.19
N PRO A 24 -5.04 -3.60 21.38
CA PRO A 24 -5.15 -2.57 22.41
C PRO A 24 -6.35 -1.67 22.12
N ALA A 25 -7.16 -1.39 23.14
CA ALA A 25 -8.27 -0.47 23.05
C ALA A 25 -7.77 0.94 22.71
N LEU A 26 -8.41 1.59 21.75
CA LEU A 26 -8.19 3.00 21.45
C LEU A 26 -8.67 3.84 22.66
N PRO A 27 -7.95 4.89 23.07
CA PRO A 27 -8.35 5.74 24.16
C PRO A 27 -9.65 6.50 23.84
N ASP A 28 -10.54 6.59 24.84
CA ASP A 28 -11.89 7.18 24.77
C ASP A 28 -11.97 8.70 24.53
N SER A 29 -10.87 9.36 24.16
CA SER A 29 -10.82 10.82 24.01
C SER A 29 -11.36 11.37 22.68
N LEU A 30 -11.94 10.54 21.80
CA LEU A 30 -12.45 10.96 20.48
C LEU A 30 -13.98 11.13 20.41
N THR A 31 -14.71 11.09 21.51
CA THR A 31 -16.18 11.17 21.52
C THR A 31 -16.79 12.50 21.94
N ARG A 32 -16.04 13.61 21.92
CA ARG A 32 -16.65 14.92 22.20
C ARG A 32 -16.17 15.97 21.21
N PHE A 33 -16.85 16.10 20.10
CA PHE A 33 -17.10 17.36 19.37
C PHE A 33 -18.23 17.11 18.36
N ALA A 34 -19.45 17.32 18.80
CA ALA A 34 -20.61 17.47 17.93
C ALA A 34 -21.26 18.82 18.22
N LEU A 35 -21.55 19.52 17.12
CA LEU A 35 -22.54 20.58 16.95
C LEU A 35 -22.19 21.97 17.52
N GLU A 36 -21.80 22.88 16.63
CA GLU A 36 -22.55 24.11 16.32
C GLU A 36 -21.78 24.97 15.31
N GLY A 37 -22.49 25.57 14.35
CA GLY A 37 -21.95 26.64 13.51
C GLY A 37 -22.10 26.44 12.00
N LYS A 38 -23.27 26.82 11.44
CA LYS A 38 -23.43 27.10 10.02
C LYS A 38 -22.58 28.34 9.66
N GLY A 39 -21.48 28.13 8.97
CA GLY A 39 -20.67 29.18 8.37
C GLY A 39 -19.99 28.62 7.12
N GLN A 40 -20.39 29.12 5.95
CA GLN A 40 -19.68 28.86 4.70
C GLN A 40 -18.26 29.41 4.83
N LEU A 41 -17.30 28.56 5.16
CA LEU A 41 -15.88 28.86 5.02
C LEU A 41 -15.45 28.28 3.67
N ALA A 42 -15.30 29.18 2.71
CA ALA A 42 -14.56 28.93 1.48
C ALA A 42 -13.16 28.46 1.88
N VAL A 43 -12.91 27.15 1.77
CA VAL A 43 -11.58 26.59 1.95
C VAL A 43 -10.75 27.06 0.76
N ALA A 44 -10.05 28.18 0.94
CA ALA A 44 -8.99 28.59 0.03
C ALA A 44 -7.95 27.47 0.02
N ARG A 45 -7.94 26.67 -1.04
CA ARG A 45 -6.89 25.70 -1.36
C ARG A 45 -5.59 26.48 -1.54
N ARG A 46 -4.84 26.70 -0.47
CA ARG A 46 -3.46 27.16 -0.57
C ARG A 46 -2.64 25.98 -1.05
N ASN A 47 -2.41 25.92 -2.36
CA ASN A 47 -1.30 25.18 -2.93
C ASN A 47 0.01 25.83 -2.45
N CYS A 48 0.40 25.56 -1.21
CA CYS A 48 1.76 25.85 -0.77
C CYS A 48 2.63 24.70 -1.28
N PHE A 49 3.19 24.84 -2.47
CA PHE A 49 4.33 24.06 -2.91
C PHE A 49 5.49 24.40 -1.95
N ASN A 50 5.59 23.63 -0.87
CA ASN A 50 6.72 23.70 0.04
C ASN A 50 7.77 22.72 -0.48
N PRO A 51 9.00 23.15 -0.79
CA PRO A 51 10.07 22.26 -1.25
C PRO A 51 10.65 21.36 -0.13
N ARG A 52 9.95 21.23 0.99
CA ARG A 52 10.22 20.16 1.96
C ARG A 52 9.65 18.88 1.37
N VAL A 53 10.52 17.90 1.15
CA VAL A 53 10.13 16.52 0.86
C VAL A 53 8.93 16.19 1.73
N ASP A 54 7.81 15.80 1.11
CA ASP A 54 6.64 15.36 1.86
C ASP A 54 7.08 14.23 2.79
N ALA A 55 6.94 14.42 4.09
CA ALA A 55 7.44 13.49 5.11
C ALA A 55 6.84 12.08 4.95
N PHE A 56 5.65 11.97 4.36
CA PHE A 56 5.03 10.69 4.10
C PHE A 56 5.59 10.02 2.84
N LEU A 57 5.91 10.79 1.80
CA LEU A 57 6.66 10.26 0.66
C LEU A 57 8.06 9.83 1.11
N GLN A 58 8.73 10.61 1.95
CA GLN A 58 10.03 10.20 2.51
C GLN A 58 9.92 8.88 3.27
N ALA A 59 8.87 8.69 4.07
CA ALA A 59 8.64 7.43 4.77
C ALA A 59 8.40 6.25 3.80
N ALA A 60 7.74 6.47 2.66
CA ALA A 60 7.60 5.47 1.61
C ALA A 60 8.94 5.17 0.92
N ILE A 61 9.78 6.20 0.69
CA ILE A 61 11.15 6.03 0.16
C ILE A 61 12.02 5.21 1.13
N ASP A 62 11.88 5.42 2.43
CA ASP A 62 12.63 4.65 3.43
C ASP A 62 12.21 3.17 3.41
N GLU A 63 10.92 2.87 3.22
CA GLU A 63 10.46 1.50 3.00
C GLU A 63 11.01 0.92 1.68
N ALA A 64 11.07 1.71 0.60
CA ALA A 64 11.66 1.27 -0.66
C ALA A 64 13.15 0.91 -0.50
N ARG A 65 13.93 1.73 0.21
CA ARG A 65 15.34 1.47 0.52
C ARG A 65 15.52 0.23 1.36
N LYS A 66 14.62 0.01 2.33
CA LYS A 66 14.61 -1.20 3.15
C LYS A 66 14.40 -2.43 2.27
N GLY A 67 13.41 -2.43 1.39
CA GLY A 67 13.16 -3.52 0.44
C GLY A 67 14.37 -3.81 -0.44
N LEU A 68 15.06 -2.76 -0.93
CA LEU A 68 16.29 -2.90 -1.69
C LEU A 68 17.42 -3.54 -0.88
N ALA A 69 17.61 -3.11 0.36
CA ALA A 69 18.63 -3.67 1.25
C ALA A 69 18.36 -5.15 1.60
N GLU A 70 17.11 -5.57 1.59
CA GLU A 70 16.68 -6.96 1.74
C GLU A 70 16.81 -7.79 0.43
N GLY A 71 17.30 -7.19 -0.66
CA GLY A 71 17.48 -7.83 -1.97
C GLY A 71 16.25 -7.81 -2.88
N GLY A 72 15.19 -7.11 -2.49
CA GLY A 72 13.96 -6.96 -3.26
C GLY A 72 13.92 -5.71 -4.14
N ILE A 73 12.75 -5.44 -4.69
CA ILE A 73 12.49 -4.33 -5.60
C ILE A 73 12.25 -3.05 -4.78
N PRO A 74 12.88 -1.91 -5.09
CA PRO A 74 12.84 -0.69 -4.28
C PRO A 74 11.54 0.10 -4.47
N ILE A 75 10.43 -0.51 -4.09
CA ILE A 75 9.12 0.13 -4.05
C ILE A 75 8.61 0.11 -2.62
N GLY A 76 8.20 1.26 -2.10
CA GLY A 76 7.67 1.42 -0.76
C GLY A 76 6.35 2.16 -0.75
N SER A 77 5.54 1.90 0.26
CA SER A 77 4.22 2.51 0.43
C SER A 77 3.90 2.75 1.89
N VAL A 78 3.15 3.83 2.17
CA VAL A 78 2.59 4.11 3.49
C VAL A 78 1.13 4.54 3.37
N LEU A 79 0.31 4.09 4.32
CA LEU A 79 -1.08 4.52 4.47
C LEU A 79 -1.16 5.55 5.60
N VAL A 80 -1.68 6.73 5.28
CA VAL A 80 -1.77 7.86 6.21
C VAL A 80 -3.24 8.13 6.54
N LEU A 81 -3.55 8.29 7.81
CA LEU A 81 -4.85 8.71 8.33
C LEU A 81 -4.66 9.87 9.31
N ASP A 82 -5.38 10.98 9.09
CA ASP A 82 -5.37 12.14 9.97
C ASP A 82 -3.93 12.61 10.34
N GLY A 83 -3.02 12.62 9.34
CA GLY A 83 -1.62 13.03 9.50
C GLY A 83 -0.72 12.02 10.22
N ARG A 84 -1.16 10.78 10.40
CA ARG A 84 -0.38 9.70 11.03
C ARG A 84 -0.27 8.50 10.10
N ILE A 85 0.90 7.91 10.03
CA ILE A 85 1.11 6.66 9.30
C ILE A 85 0.50 5.52 10.12
N ILE A 86 -0.45 4.79 9.52
CA ILE A 86 -1.14 3.64 10.12
C ILE A 86 -0.77 2.31 9.47
N GLY A 87 -0.05 2.33 8.34
CA GLY A 87 0.48 1.17 7.66
C GLY A 87 1.74 1.54 6.91
N ARG A 88 2.71 0.61 6.84
CA ARG A 88 3.96 0.72 6.08
C ARG A 88 4.22 -0.58 5.37
N GLY A 89 4.79 -0.53 4.18
CA GLY A 89 5.17 -1.71 3.45
C GLY A 89 6.14 -1.41 2.31
N HIS A 90 6.81 -2.44 1.86
CA HIS A 90 7.64 -2.41 0.67
C HIS A 90 7.37 -3.67 -0.17
N ASN A 91 7.82 -3.67 -1.42
CA ASN A 91 7.70 -4.85 -2.27
C ASN A 91 8.44 -6.03 -1.64
N ARG A 92 7.73 -7.13 -1.36
CA ARG A 92 8.26 -8.35 -0.72
C ARG A 92 8.09 -9.59 -1.60
N ARG A 93 7.85 -9.39 -2.88
CA ARG A 93 7.68 -10.53 -3.79
C ARG A 93 8.91 -11.43 -3.81
N VAL A 94 10.09 -10.83 -3.94
CA VAL A 94 11.37 -11.56 -3.97
C VAL A 94 11.65 -12.20 -2.61
N GLN A 95 11.56 -11.44 -1.53
CA GLN A 95 11.94 -11.89 -0.18
C GLN A 95 11.05 -13.01 0.35
N GLN A 96 9.77 -13.05 -0.07
CA GLN A 96 8.78 -13.99 0.42
C GLN A 96 8.30 -15.01 -0.63
N GLY A 97 8.80 -14.91 -1.89
CA GLY A 97 8.26 -15.72 -2.97
C GLY A 97 6.76 -15.47 -3.19
N SER A 98 6.30 -14.24 -2.96
CA SER A 98 4.89 -13.88 -3.03
C SER A 98 4.54 -13.33 -4.41
N VAL A 99 3.36 -13.67 -4.91
CA VAL A 99 2.84 -13.14 -6.18
C VAL A 99 2.06 -11.83 -6.01
N ILE A 100 1.72 -11.45 -4.76
CA ILE A 100 0.82 -10.32 -4.48
C ILE A 100 1.43 -9.24 -3.59
N HIS A 101 2.55 -9.49 -2.90
CA HIS A 101 3.12 -8.55 -1.94
C HIS A 101 3.88 -7.39 -2.61
N HIS A 102 3.19 -6.65 -3.48
CA HIS A 102 3.63 -5.30 -3.87
C HIS A 102 3.62 -4.38 -2.65
N ALA A 103 4.29 -3.24 -2.75
CA ALA A 103 4.44 -2.31 -1.63
C ALA A 103 3.11 -1.86 -1.04
N GLU A 104 2.14 -1.52 -1.90
CA GLU A 104 0.81 -1.09 -1.49
C GLU A 104 0.03 -2.22 -0.81
N MET A 105 0.10 -3.44 -1.35
CA MET A 105 -0.55 -4.61 -0.76
C MET A 105 0.04 -4.94 0.61
N ASN A 106 1.38 -4.95 0.71
CA ASN A 106 2.06 -5.17 1.99
C ASN A 106 1.78 -4.04 3.00
N CYS A 107 1.68 -2.80 2.54
CA CYS A 107 1.27 -1.67 3.38
C CYS A 107 -0.14 -1.84 3.95
N LEU A 108 -1.12 -2.21 3.11
CA LEU A 108 -2.49 -2.44 3.52
C LEU A 108 -2.61 -3.63 4.49
N GLU A 109 -1.87 -4.71 4.24
CA GLU A 109 -1.83 -5.87 5.14
C GLU A 109 -1.26 -5.50 6.51
N ASN A 110 -0.16 -4.74 6.54
CA ASN A 110 0.47 -4.27 7.79
C ASN A 110 -0.39 -3.24 8.54
N ALA A 111 -1.24 -2.47 7.86
CA ALA A 111 -2.25 -1.64 8.49
C ALA A 111 -3.32 -2.47 9.22
N GLY A 112 -3.47 -3.74 8.82
CA GLY A 112 -4.41 -4.68 9.40
C GLY A 112 -5.83 -4.54 8.86
N ARG A 113 -6.72 -5.38 9.35
CA ARG A 113 -8.14 -5.38 8.96
C ARG A 113 -8.88 -4.23 9.63
N LEU A 114 -8.88 -3.07 9.00
CA LEU A 114 -9.56 -1.87 9.48
C LEU A 114 -11.03 -1.83 8.99
N LYS A 115 -11.84 -1.00 9.65
CA LYS A 115 -13.21 -0.72 9.19
C LYS A 115 -13.18 0.17 7.94
N ALA A 116 -14.16 0.01 7.05
CA ALA A 116 -14.24 0.77 5.79
C ALA A 116 -14.09 2.31 5.96
N PRO A 117 -14.72 2.98 6.96
CA PRO A 117 -14.56 4.42 7.13
C PRO A 117 -13.12 4.89 7.40
N VAL A 118 -12.23 4.00 7.85
CA VAL A 118 -10.81 4.33 8.07
C VAL A 118 -10.10 4.49 6.73
N TYR A 119 -10.26 3.50 5.84
CA TYR A 119 -9.68 3.56 4.50
C TYR A 119 -10.23 4.73 3.68
N GLN A 120 -11.54 5.04 3.80
CA GLN A 120 -12.24 6.12 3.09
C GLN A 120 -11.80 7.53 3.50
N ARG A 121 -10.97 7.68 4.51
CA ARG A 121 -10.34 8.94 4.93
C ARG A 121 -8.81 8.90 4.75
N GLY A 122 -8.28 7.75 4.35
CA GLY A 122 -6.85 7.55 4.21
C GLY A 122 -6.26 8.19 2.96
N VAL A 123 -4.96 8.42 2.98
CA VAL A 123 -4.14 8.77 1.82
C VAL A 123 -3.08 7.71 1.66
N LEU A 124 -3.00 7.09 0.49
CA LEU A 124 -1.96 6.13 0.18
C LEU A 124 -0.81 6.82 -0.54
N TYR A 125 0.39 6.70 -0.02
CA TYR A 125 1.62 7.10 -0.68
C TYR A 125 2.30 5.87 -1.25
N SER A 126 2.73 5.91 -2.49
CA SER A 126 3.55 4.88 -3.12
C SER A 126 4.69 5.52 -3.89
N THR A 127 5.88 4.96 -3.79
CA THR A 127 7.05 5.48 -4.52
C THR A 127 6.94 5.27 -6.03
N LEU A 128 6.14 4.28 -6.48
CA LEU A 128 5.88 4.01 -7.89
C LEU A 128 4.37 4.03 -8.18
N SER A 129 3.98 4.28 -9.41
CA SER A 129 2.58 4.21 -9.86
C SER A 129 1.98 2.82 -9.60
N PRO A 130 0.82 2.73 -8.90
CA PRO A 130 0.19 1.45 -8.57
C PRO A 130 -0.20 0.64 -9.82
N CYS A 131 0.17 -0.63 -9.84
CA CYS A 131 -0.22 -1.57 -10.90
C CYS A 131 -1.74 -1.86 -10.87
N PRO A 132 -2.31 -2.60 -11.86
CA PRO A 132 -3.75 -2.94 -11.86
C PRO A 132 -4.24 -3.64 -10.60
N MET A 133 -3.44 -4.53 -9.99
CA MET A 133 -3.77 -5.22 -8.75
C MET A 133 -3.87 -4.22 -7.58
N CYS A 134 -2.87 -3.37 -7.39
CA CYS A 134 -2.86 -2.35 -6.34
C CYS A 134 -3.95 -1.29 -6.55
N SER A 135 -4.18 -0.89 -7.79
CA SER A 135 -5.30 0.00 -8.18
C SER A 135 -6.65 -0.62 -7.83
N GLY A 136 -6.83 -1.92 -8.05
CA GLY A 136 -8.02 -2.65 -7.64
C GLY A 136 -8.23 -2.61 -6.12
N ALA A 137 -7.19 -2.75 -5.32
CA ALA A 137 -7.26 -2.63 -3.87
C ALA A 137 -7.62 -1.20 -3.42
N ILE A 138 -7.02 -0.17 -4.04
CA ILE A 138 -7.37 1.24 -3.79
C ILE A 138 -8.87 1.49 -4.01
N LEU A 139 -9.42 1.01 -5.12
CA LEU A 139 -10.84 1.16 -5.47
C LEU A 139 -11.74 0.34 -4.54
N LEU A 140 -11.36 -0.90 -4.21
CA LEU A 140 -12.12 -1.79 -3.33
C LEU A 140 -12.30 -1.16 -1.95
N TYR A 141 -11.22 -0.64 -1.37
CA TYR A 141 -11.25 0.00 -0.04
C TYR A 141 -11.70 1.45 -0.08
N LYS A 142 -11.97 2.01 -1.28
CA LYS A 142 -12.40 3.40 -1.50
C LYS A 142 -11.45 4.41 -0.89
N ILE A 143 -10.14 4.18 -1.04
CA ILE A 143 -9.11 5.13 -0.63
C ILE A 143 -9.24 6.38 -1.52
N PRO A 144 -9.51 7.57 -0.95
CA PRO A 144 -9.92 8.72 -1.76
C PRO A 144 -8.76 9.45 -2.45
N ARG A 145 -7.54 9.22 -1.99
CA ARG A 145 -6.36 9.91 -2.53
C ARG A 145 -5.14 9.02 -2.55
N VAL A 146 -4.39 9.11 -3.66
CA VAL A 146 -3.10 8.44 -3.84
C VAL A 146 -2.05 9.46 -4.26
N VAL A 147 -0.91 9.46 -3.58
CA VAL A 147 0.27 10.26 -3.92
C VAL A 147 1.36 9.33 -4.44
N ILE A 148 1.83 9.59 -5.65
CA ILE A 148 2.76 8.75 -6.41
C ILE A 148 4.10 9.46 -6.50
N GLY A 149 5.17 8.79 -6.09
CA GLY A 149 6.53 9.31 -6.18
C GLY A 149 7.00 9.44 -7.62
N VAL A 150 6.77 8.42 -8.46
CA VAL A 150 7.17 8.42 -9.88
C VAL A 150 6.25 7.54 -10.72
N ASN A 151 6.06 7.93 -12.00
CA ASN A 151 5.37 7.11 -13.01
C ASN A 151 6.12 7.01 -14.36
N VAL A 152 7.33 7.57 -14.45
CA VAL A 152 8.09 7.59 -15.72
C VAL A 152 8.72 6.25 -16.09
N THR A 153 8.98 5.37 -15.13
CA THR A 153 9.52 4.02 -15.40
C THR A 153 8.44 2.97 -15.55
N PHE A 154 7.27 3.22 -14.94
CA PHE A 154 6.08 2.41 -15.05
C PHE A 154 4.87 3.29 -14.73
N GLN A 155 3.87 3.26 -15.59
CA GLN A 155 2.61 3.96 -15.37
C GLN A 155 1.48 2.93 -15.29
N GLY A 156 0.90 2.81 -14.11
CA GLY A 156 -0.29 2.01 -13.88
C GLY A 156 -1.56 2.64 -14.45
N PRO A 157 -2.74 2.08 -14.20
CA PRO A 157 -4.02 2.56 -14.75
C PRO A 157 -4.53 3.81 -14.03
N GLU A 158 -3.71 4.87 -13.92
CA GLU A 158 -4.03 6.11 -13.19
C GLU A 158 -5.31 6.79 -13.69
N ALA A 159 -5.51 6.81 -15.02
CA ALA A 159 -6.72 7.39 -15.62
C ALA A 159 -7.98 6.64 -15.16
N TYR A 160 -7.90 5.31 -15.07
CA TYR A 160 -8.99 4.47 -14.57
C TYR A 160 -9.27 4.75 -13.09
N VAL A 161 -8.24 4.85 -12.28
CA VAL A 161 -8.38 5.17 -10.84
C VAL A 161 -9.02 6.54 -10.65
N ARG A 162 -8.58 7.56 -11.43
CA ARG A 162 -9.18 8.91 -11.42
C ARG A 162 -10.65 8.89 -11.85
N SER A 163 -11.02 8.09 -12.86
CA SER A 163 -12.40 8.02 -13.35
C SER A 163 -13.37 7.45 -12.29
N HIS A 164 -12.84 6.78 -11.27
CA HIS A 164 -13.60 6.26 -10.12
C HIS A 164 -13.58 7.21 -8.91
N GLY A 165 -13.19 8.47 -9.11
CA GLY A 165 -13.26 9.52 -8.09
C GLY A 165 -12.07 9.57 -7.13
N VAL A 166 -10.99 8.82 -7.38
CA VAL A 166 -9.77 8.90 -6.58
C VAL A 166 -8.92 10.07 -7.05
N GLU A 167 -8.50 10.93 -6.13
CA GLU A 167 -7.50 11.97 -6.39
C GLU A 167 -6.12 11.31 -6.54
N VAL A 168 -5.48 11.48 -7.70
CA VAL A 168 -4.14 10.93 -7.97
C VAL A 168 -3.19 12.09 -8.24
N GLU A 169 -2.19 12.23 -7.38
CA GLU A 169 -1.10 13.21 -7.49
C GLU A 169 0.20 12.50 -7.83
N VAL A 170 0.94 13.01 -8.82
CA VAL A 170 2.26 12.47 -9.22
C VAL A 170 3.30 13.54 -8.96
N LEU A 171 4.27 13.24 -8.10
CA LEU A 171 5.28 14.21 -7.65
C LEU A 171 6.54 14.21 -8.53
N ASN A 172 6.82 13.11 -9.23
CA ASN A 172 8.04 12.89 -10.01
C ASN A 172 9.31 13.17 -9.19
N ASP A 173 9.33 12.62 -7.97
CA ASP A 173 10.42 12.79 -7.03
C ASP A 173 11.74 12.23 -7.58
N PRO A 174 12.83 13.02 -7.57
CA PRO A 174 14.12 12.59 -8.12
C PRO A 174 14.69 11.33 -7.47
N THR A 175 14.45 11.13 -6.17
CA THR A 175 14.92 9.94 -5.44
C THR A 175 14.18 8.70 -5.90
N CYS A 176 12.86 8.79 -6.07
CA CYS A 176 12.04 7.68 -6.59
C CYS A 176 12.46 7.32 -8.01
N ILE A 177 12.68 8.33 -8.87
CA ILE A 177 13.17 8.14 -10.25
C ILE A 177 14.51 7.42 -10.24
N GLN A 178 15.46 7.88 -9.42
CA GLN A 178 16.82 7.33 -9.39
C GLN A 178 16.83 5.89 -8.87
N LEU A 179 16.12 5.61 -7.77
CA LEU A 179 16.01 4.26 -7.20
C LEU A 179 15.51 3.25 -8.23
N MET A 180 14.45 3.60 -8.96
CA MET A 180 13.89 2.69 -9.97
C MET A 180 14.82 2.53 -11.18
N ARG A 181 15.42 3.61 -11.69
CA ARG A 181 16.36 3.53 -12.82
C ARG A 181 17.56 2.66 -12.51
N ASP A 182 18.16 2.84 -11.33
CA ASP A 182 19.34 2.08 -10.92
C ASP A 182 18.99 0.59 -10.75
N PHE A 183 17.84 0.30 -10.13
CA PHE A 183 17.38 -1.07 -9.96
C PHE A 183 17.09 -1.75 -11.31
N ILE A 184 16.32 -1.12 -12.20
CA ILE A 184 15.97 -1.66 -13.51
C ILE A 184 17.24 -1.96 -14.34
N LYS A 185 18.22 -1.07 -14.27
CA LYS A 185 19.52 -1.27 -14.95
C LYS A 185 20.30 -2.46 -14.37
N ALA A 186 20.28 -2.62 -13.05
CA ALA A 186 21.05 -3.66 -12.35
C ALA A 186 20.35 -5.03 -12.37
N ARG A 187 19.03 -5.07 -12.35
CA ARG A 187 18.21 -6.29 -12.19
C ARG A 187 16.99 -6.28 -13.12
N PRO A 188 17.18 -6.20 -14.44
CA PRO A 188 16.07 -6.08 -15.40
C PRO A 188 15.12 -7.28 -15.36
N GLU A 189 15.63 -8.49 -15.10
CA GLU A 189 14.81 -9.71 -15.02
C GLU A 189 13.81 -9.67 -13.88
N LEU A 190 14.24 -9.26 -12.68
CA LEU A 190 13.35 -9.12 -11.53
C LEU A 190 12.32 -8.03 -11.75
N TRP A 191 12.71 -6.95 -12.45
CA TRP A 191 11.78 -5.88 -12.78
C TRP A 191 10.71 -6.34 -13.78
N ASN A 192 11.12 -7.01 -14.84
CA ASN A 192 10.21 -7.52 -15.88
C ASN A 192 9.19 -8.50 -15.26
N GLU A 193 9.67 -9.41 -14.42
CA GLU A 193 8.80 -10.33 -13.69
C GLU A 193 7.79 -9.60 -12.79
N ASP A 194 8.19 -8.51 -12.13
CA ASP A 194 7.31 -7.74 -11.23
C ASP A 194 6.16 -7.06 -11.96
N ILE A 195 6.39 -6.63 -13.20
CA ILE A 195 5.38 -5.99 -14.05
C ILE A 195 4.70 -6.94 -15.05
N GLY A 196 5.04 -8.21 -15.02
CA GLY A 196 4.38 -9.26 -15.81
C GLY A 196 4.80 -9.29 -17.29
N VAL A 197 6.06 -8.96 -17.62
CA VAL A 197 6.66 -9.04 -18.96
C VAL A 197 7.91 -9.91 -18.98
#